data_c4428f154385bf0dc4627dcca812a54a
#
_entry.id   c4428f154385bf0dc4627dcca812a54a
#
_cell.length_a   1.000
_cell.length_b   1.000
_cell.length_c   1.000
_cell.angle_alpha   90.00
_cell.angle_beta   90.00
_cell.angle_gamma   90.00
#
_symmetry.space_group_name_H-M   'P 1'
#
loop_
_entity.id
_entity.type
_entity.pdbx_description
1 polymer ?
#
loop_
_entity_poly.entity_id
_entity_poly.type
_entity_poly.pdbx_seq_one_letter_code
_entity_poly.pdbx_strand_id
1 'polypeptide(L)'
;MQREKRGPRVKLGGSVLALLQLQNRRQIRTRLSQLSSNGGLLQLDKPLDEGIVVEVLFHVGATTVRGHAEMLFPMWATKGCLQPFRFKDLDERLRASLEDDLQSLLKISPNAPADEGNLP
;
A
#
# COMPACT_ATOMS: atom_id res chain seq x y z
N MET A 1 1.05 24.46 11.55
CA MET A 1 0.73 23.81 11.30
C MET A 1 1.03 22.71 11.42
N GLN A 2 0.78 22.09 11.63
CA GLN A 2 1.08 21.10 11.72
C GLN A 2 0.77 20.30 10.87
N ARG A 3 1.35 19.79 10.28
CA ARG A 3 1.05 19.00 9.43
C ARG A 3 0.63 17.83 9.97
N GLU A 4 -0.14 17.10 9.36
CA GLU A 4 -0.48 16.01 9.91
C GLU A 4 0.52 15.06 9.98
N LYS A 5 0.65 14.27 10.90
CA LYS A 5 1.56 13.29 10.94
C LYS A 5 1.20 12.23 10.12
N ARG A 6 2.01 11.85 9.21
CA ARG A 6 1.84 10.70 8.44
C ARG A 6 2.43 9.55 9.16
N GLY A 7 1.81 8.42 9.12
CA GLY A 7 2.39 7.21 9.64
C GLY A 7 3.59 6.80 8.79
N PRO A 8 4.32 5.78 9.19
CA PRO A 8 5.49 5.36 8.46
C PRO A 8 5.12 4.79 7.11
N ARG A 9 5.99 5.01 6.13
CA ARG A 9 5.85 4.41 4.82
C ARG A 9 6.82 3.25 4.76
N VAL A 10 6.30 2.07 4.59
CA VAL A 10 7.08 0.85 4.63
C VAL A 10 7.21 0.28 3.23
N LYS A 11 8.44 -0.07 2.85
CA LYS A 11 8.69 -0.71 1.57
C LYS A 11 8.43 -2.18 1.72
N LEU A 12 7.58 -2.73 0.89
CA LEU A 12 7.19 -4.13 0.93
C LEU A 12 7.79 -4.93 -0.22
N GLY A 13 8.29 -4.24 -1.23
CA GLY A 13 9.00 -4.89 -2.32
C GLY A 13 8.16 -5.90 -3.11
N GLY A 14 6.86 -5.75 -3.06
CA GLY A 14 5.99 -6.69 -3.76
C GLY A 14 5.73 -7.99 -3.02
N SER A 15 6.09 -8.04 -1.74
CA SER A 15 5.88 -9.26 -0.96
C SER A 15 4.45 -9.42 -0.48
N VAL A 16 3.65 -8.37 -0.52
CA VAL A 16 2.26 -8.41 -0.07
C VAL A 16 1.33 -8.31 -1.28
N LEU A 17 0.46 -9.29 -1.40
CA LEU A 17 -0.52 -9.29 -2.48
C LEU A 17 -1.74 -8.49 -2.07
N ALA A 18 -2.32 -7.81 -3.03
CA ALA A 18 -3.54 -7.05 -2.80
C ALA A 18 -4.55 -7.43 -3.88
N LEU A 19 -5.81 -7.47 -3.50
CA LEU A 19 -6.88 -7.72 -4.42
C LEU A 19 -7.67 -6.42 -4.57
N LEU A 20 -7.84 -5.99 -5.81
CA LEU A 20 -8.63 -4.80 -6.11
C LEU A 20 -9.93 -5.24 -6.76
N GLN A 21 -11.04 -4.63 -6.34
CA GLN A 21 -12.30 -4.88 -7.00
C GLN A 21 -12.81 -3.57 -7.57
N LEU A 22 -13.00 -3.55 -8.88
CA LEU A 22 -13.46 -2.38 -9.59
C LEU A 22 -14.98 -2.32 -9.56
N GLN A 23 -15.52 -1.18 -9.95
CA GLN A 23 -16.98 -0.98 -9.91
C GLN A 23 -17.73 -1.93 -10.84
N ASN A 24 -17.09 -2.36 -11.93
CA ASN A 24 -17.71 -3.31 -12.85
C ASN A 24 -17.53 -4.75 -12.39
N ARG A 25 -17.13 -4.92 -11.12
CA ARG A 25 -16.93 -6.23 -10.51
C ARG A 25 -15.71 -6.98 -11.00
N ARG A 26 -14.92 -6.39 -11.84
CA ARG A 26 -13.64 -6.99 -12.24
C ARG A 26 -12.72 -6.99 -11.04
N GLN A 27 -11.97 -8.06 -10.89
CA GLN A 27 -10.98 -8.16 -9.84
C GLN A 27 -9.60 -8.18 -10.44
N ILE A 28 -8.68 -7.49 -9.80
CA ILE A 28 -7.29 -7.42 -10.24
C ILE A 28 -6.42 -7.80 -9.06
N ARG A 29 -5.50 -8.73 -9.28
CA ARG A 29 -4.50 -9.06 -8.27
C ARG A 29 -3.28 -8.22 -8.54
N THR A 30 -2.74 -7.67 -7.48
CA THR A 30 -1.58 -6.81 -7.61
C THR A 30 -0.69 -7.00 -6.38
N ARG A 31 0.41 -6.31 -6.37
CA ARG A 31 1.33 -6.36 -5.25
C ARG A 31 1.55 -4.96 -4.72
N LEU A 32 1.76 -4.90 -3.41
CA LEU A 32 2.05 -3.62 -2.78
C LEU A 32 3.55 -3.41 -2.77
N SER A 33 3.98 -2.29 -3.30
CA SER A 33 5.38 -1.90 -3.27
C SER A 33 5.69 -1.13 -1.99
N GLN A 34 4.79 -0.25 -1.59
CA GLN A 34 4.92 0.53 -0.36
C GLN A 34 3.56 0.68 0.27
N LEU A 35 3.55 0.90 1.57
CA LEU A 35 2.30 1.05 2.30
C LEU A 35 2.48 1.96 3.50
N SER A 36 1.49 2.81 3.74
CA SER A 36 1.38 3.58 4.96
C SER A 36 -0.09 3.55 5.37
N SER A 37 -0.42 4.14 6.51
CA SER A 37 -1.81 4.17 6.95
C SER A 37 -2.67 5.11 6.11
N ASN A 38 -2.08 5.91 5.24
CA ASN A 38 -2.83 6.82 4.38
C ASN A 38 -3.02 6.27 2.98
N GLY A 39 -2.21 5.35 2.56
CA GLY A 39 -2.27 4.80 1.22
C GLY A 39 -1.01 4.05 0.90
N GLY A 40 -0.72 3.90 -0.37
CA GLY A 40 0.46 3.14 -0.76
C GLY A 40 0.76 3.22 -2.24
N LEU A 41 1.53 2.24 -2.70
CA LEU A 41 1.98 2.17 -4.07
C LEU A 41 1.78 0.74 -4.55
N LEU A 42 1.04 0.60 -5.63
CA LEU A 42 0.73 -0.71 -6.22
C LEU A 42 1.60 -0.97 -7.44
N GLN A 43 1.95 -2.23 -7.66
CA GLN A 43 2.62 -2.63 -8.89
C GLN A 43 1.57 -3.22 -9.80
N LEU A 44 1.34 -2.60 -10.94
CA LEU A 44 0.32 -3.03 -11.89
C LEU A 44 0.94 -3.22 -13.28
N ASP A 45 0.37 -4.13 -14.04
CA ASP A 45 0.80 -4.29 -15.43
C ASP A 45 0.35 -3.10 -16.26
N LYS A 46 -0.86 -2.64 -16.01
CA LYS A 46 -1.41 -1.49 -16.70
C LYS A 46 -2.01 -0.55 -15.69
N PRO A 47 -1.87 0.74 -15.90
CA PRO A 47 -2.38 1.70 -14.92
C PRO A 47 -3.91 1.74 -14.92
N LEU A 48 -4.45 2.08 -13.77
CA LEU A 48 -5.87 2.38 -13.66
C LEU A 48 -6.04 3.89 -13.79
N ASP A 49 -7.23 4.31 -14.16
CA ASP A 49 -7.47 5.73 -14.37
C ASP A 49 -7.35 6.49 -13.06
N GLU A 50 -6.72 7.65 -13.15
CA GLU A 50 -6.59 8.53 -11.99
C GLU A 50 -7.98 8.92 -11.51
N GLY A 51 -8.17 8.88 -10.21
CA GLY A 51 -9.41 9.32 -9.59
C GLY A 51 -10.44 8.24 -9.37
N ILE A 52 -10.28 7.07 -9.98
CA ILE A 52 -11.28 6.03 -9.72
C ILE A 52 -11.08 5.47 -8.32
N VAL A 53 -12.18 5.01 -7.75
CA VAL A 53 -12.17 4.42 -6.42
C VAL A 53 -12.44 2.93 -6.57
N VAL A 54 -11.59 2.13 -5.95
CA VAL A 54 -11.71 0.68 -5.98
C VAL A 54 -11.72 0.14 -4.57
N GLU A 55 -12.25 -1.05 -4.40
CA GLU A 55 -12.18 -1.72 -3.12
C GLU A 55 -10.84 -2.45 -3.05
N VAL A 56 -10.14 -2.35 -1.94
CA VAL A 56 -8.87 -3.04 -1.76
C VAL A 56 -8.95 -4.01 -0.60
N LEU A 57 -8.24 -5.12 -0.73
CA LEU A 57 -8.16 -6.11 0.33
C LEU A 57 -6.74 -6.66 0.38
N PHE A 58 -6.13 -6.62 1.54
CA PHE A 58 -4.80 -7.22 1.72
C PHE A 58 -4.56 -7.50 3.20
N HIS A 59 -3.51 -8.24 3.47
CA HIS A 59 -3.13 -8.56 4.85
C HIS A 59 -1.72 -8.06 5.13
N VAL A 60 -1.52 -7.43 6.26
CA VAL A 60 -0.21 -7.01 6.70
C VAL A 60 -0.10 -7.36 8.18
N GLY A 61 0.87 -8.16 8.53
CA GLY A 61 1.00 -8.64 9.90
C GLY A 61 -0.25 -9.38 10.31
N ALA A 62 -0.87 -8.95 11.40
CA ALA A 62 -2.10 -9.55 11.88
C ALA A 62 -3.33 -8.79 11.40
N THR A 63 -3.16 -7.76 10.59
CA THR A 63 -4.26 -6.89 10.18
C THR A 63 -4.73 -7.23 8.78
N THR A 64 -6.03 -7.41 8.62
CA THR A 64 -6.66 -7.52 7.32
C THR A 64 -7.26 -6.16 6.99
N VAL A 65 -6.84 -5.59 5.88
CA VAL A 65 -7.31 -4.27 5.46
C VAL A 65 -8.31 -4.44 4.33
N ARG A 66 -9.49 -3.89 4.53
CA ARG A 66 -10.51 -3.85 3.50
C ARG A 66 -11.07 -2.43 3.51
N GLY A 67 -11.06 -1.77 2.41
CA GLY A 67 -11.57 -0.41 2.33
C GLY A 67 -11.56 0.07 0.90
N HIS A 68 -11.84 1.34 0.73
CA HIS A 68 -11.84 1.95 -0.58
C HIS A 68 -10.60 2.79 -0.76
N ALA A 69 -10.07 2.76 -1.96
CA ALA A 69 -8.87 3.52 -2.29
C ALA A 69 -9.08 4.27 -3.58
N GLU A 70 -8.60 5.49 -3.60
CA GLU A 70 -8.65 6.32 -4.80
C GLU A 70 -7.31 6.19 -5.51
N MET A 71 -7.34 5.92 -6.79
CA MET A 71 -6.12 5.79 -7.59
C MET A 71 -5.61 7.17 -7.93
N LEU A 72 -4.31 7.37 -7.76
CA LEU A 72 -3.65 8.63 -8.08
C LEU A 72 -2.89 8.46 -9.39
N PHE A 73 -2.18 9.50 -9.80
CA PHE A 73 -1.54 9.49 -11.10
C PHE A 73 -0.44 8.41 -11.16
N PRO A 74 -0.48 7.50 -12.14
CA PRO A 74 0.47 6.40 -12.19
C PRO A 74 1.84 6.84 -12.67
N MET A 75 2.87 6.09 -12.25
CA MET A 75 4.23 6.30 -12.70
C MET A 75 4.66 5.07 -13.47
N TRP A 76 5.29 5.27 -14.61
CA TRP A 76 5.78 4.15 -15.40
C TRP A 76 7.05 3.58 -14.78
N ALA A 77 7.18 2.27 -14.83
CA ALA A 77 8.35 1.59 -14.31
C ALA A 77 8.97 0.77 -15.44
N THR A 78 10.03 0.08 -15.16
CA THR A 78 10.68 -0.77 -16.15
C THR A 78 9.72 -1.82 -16.67
N LYS A 79 8.92 -2.39 -15.78
CA LYS A 79 7.86 -3.30 -16.18
C LYS A 79 6.59 -2.80 -15.58
N GLY A 80 5.58 -2.54 -16.40
CA GLY A 80 4.30 -2.09 -15.91
C GLY A 80 4.36 -0.70 -15.33
N CYS A 81 3.65 -0.48 -14.24
CA CYS A 81 3.61 0.82 -13.60
C CYS A 81 3.49 0.70 -12.10
N LEU A 82 3.82 1.80 -11.44
CA LEU A 82 3.61 1.95 -10.01
C LEU A 82 2.48 2.95 -9.85
N GLN A 83 1.41 2.52 -9.20
CA GLN A 83 0.25 3.38 -9.06
C GLN A 83 0.02 3.75 -7.61
N PRO A 84 0.18 5.02 -7.28
CA PRO A 84 -0.12 5.47 -5.93
C PRO A 84 -1.61 5.43 -5.68
N PHE A 85 -1.98 5.22 -4.42
CA PHE A 85 -3.38 5.28 -4.03
C PHE A 85 -3.48 5.87 -2.64
N ARG A 86 -4.66 6.35 -2.29
CA ARG A 86 -4.90 6.78 -0.93
C ARG A 86 -6.21 6.20 -0.46
N PHE A 87 -6.25 5.85 0.83
CA PHE A 87 -7.48 5.33 1.41
C PHE A 87 -8.51 6.44 1.52
N LYS A 88 -9.75 6.09 1.22
CA LYS A 88 -10.83 7.07 1.29
C LYS A 88 -11.60 6.97 2.60
N ASP A 89 -11.82 5.77 3.08
CA ASP A 89 -12.71 5.57 4.22
C ASP A 89 -12.18 4.51 5.16
N LEU A 90 -10.91 4.50 5.44
CA LEU A 90 -10.36 3.49 6.33
C LEU A 90 -10.82 3.78 7.75
N ASP A 91 -11.43 2.77 8.36
CA ASP A 91 -11.90 2.86 9.73
C ASP A 91 -10.73 3.18 10.66
N GLU A 92 -10.96 4.02 11.67
CA GLU A 92 -9.89 4.43 12.55
C GLU A 92 -9.25 3.32 13.33
N ARG A 93 -10.02 2.33 13.76
CA ARG A 93 -9.44 1.19 14.43
C ARG A 93 -8.55 0.41 13.50
N LEU A 94 -9.00 0.25 12.28
CA LEU A 94 -8.24 -0.46 11.28
C LEU A 94 -6.97 0.31 10.93
N ARG A 95 -7.07 1.62 10.84
CA ARG A 95 -5.91 2.46 10.58
C ARG A 95 -4.88 2.32 11.70
N ALA A 96 -5.33 2.33 12.94
CA ALA A 96 -4.43 2.19 14.08
C ALA A 96 -3.76 0.81 14.09
N SER A 97 -4.51 -0.24 13.79
CA SER A 97 -3.93 -1.58 13.72
C SER A 97 -2.89 -1.67 12.61
N LEU A 98 -3.19 -1.06 11.49
CA LEU A 98 -2.27 -1.05 10.36
C LEU A 98 -1.00 -0.30 10.73
N GLU A 99 -1.12 0.84 11.38
CA GLU A 99 0.06 1.59 11.81
C GLU A 99 0.92 0.78 12.75
N ASP A 100 0.31 0.07 13.68
CA ASP A 100 1.06 -0.77 14.61
C ASP A 100 1.82 -1.86 13.87
N ASP A 101 1.17 -2.51 12.92
CA ASP A 101 1.82 -3.56 12.15
C ASP A 101 2.95 -3.01 11.29
N LEU A 102 2.76 -1.83 10.72
CA LEU A 102 3.81 -1.21 9.91
C LEU A 102 5.00 -0.80 10.78
N GLN A 103 4.74 -0.30 11.98
CA GLN A 103 5.82 0.03 12.90
C GLN A 103 6.61 -1.23 13.26
N SER A 104 5.92 -2.34 13.47
CA SER A 104 6.59 -3.60 13.77
C SER A 104 7.48 -4.05 12.61
N LEU A 105 7.03 -3.88 11.40
CA LEU A 105 7.84 -4.21 10.24
C LEU A 105 9.09 -3.35 10.16
N LEU A 106 8.97 -2.08 10.48
CA LEU A 106 10.13 -1.20 10.49
C LEU A 106 11.14 -1.60 11.54
N LYS A 107 10.67 -2.08 12.69
CA LYS A 107 11.57 -2.51 13.73
C LYS A 107 12.32 -3.77 13.37
N ILE A 108 11.70 -4.62 12.61
CA ILE A 108 12.32 -5.87 12.21
C ILE A 108 13.28 -5.66 11.07
N SER A 109 12.89 -4.79 10.14
CA SER A 109 13.62 -4.62 8.93
C SER A 109 14.81 -3.77 8.93
N PRO A 110 15.02 -2.85 9.82
CA PRO A 110 16.10 -1.91 9.69
C PRO A 110 17.39 -2.56 9.66
N ASN A 111 17.44 -3.65 10.04
CA ASN A 111 18.60 -4.22 9.98
C ASN A 111 18.70 -4.92 8.82
N ALA A 112 17.86 -5.04 8.36
CA ALA A 112 17.93 -5.76 7.20
C ALA A 112 18.30 -4.98 6.10
N PRO A 113 18.53 -4.68 6.63
CA PRO A 113 18.82 -4.18 5.67
C PRO A 113 18.88 -4.11 4.95
N ALA A 114 18.86 -3.91 5.40
CA ALA A 114 19.06 -3.76 4.69
C ALA A 114 19.20 -3.81 3.99
N ASP A 115 19.15 -3.86 4.31
CA ASP A 115 19.32 -3.91 3.61
C ASP A 115 19.58 -3.89 2.97
N GLU A 116 19.59 -3.93 3.25
CA GLU A 116 19.89 -3.89 2.70
C GLU A 116 20.33 -3.97 2.21
N GLY A 117 20.48 -4.27 2.60
CA GLY A 117 20.99 -4.30 2.14
C GLY A 117 21.55 -4.36 2.13
N ASN A 118 21.68 -4.37 2.43
CA ASN A 118 22.23 -4.50 2.35
C ASN A 118 22.86 -4.59 2.32
N LEU A 119 23.01 -4.64 2.62
CA LEU A 119 23.59 -4.77 2.54
C LEU A 119 24.23 -4.78 2.30
N PRO A 120 24.69 -5.03 2.25
CA PRO A 120 25.20 -4.83 1.97
C PRO A 120 25.39 -4.87 1.56
#